data_69dff68120b35575e1aef4ab43f0154c
#
_entry.id   69dff68120b35575e1aef4ab43f0154c
#
_cell.length_a   1.000
_cell.length_b   1.000
_cell.length_c   1.000
_cell.angle_alpha   90.00
_cell.angle_beta   90.00
_cell.angle_gamma   90.00
#
_symmetry.space_group_name_H-M   'P 1'
#
loop_
_entity.id
_entity.type
_entity.pdbx_description
1 polymer ?
#
loop_
_entity_poly.entity_id
_entity_poly.type
_entity_poly.pdbx_seq_one_letter_code
_entity_poly.pdbx_strand_id
1 'polypeptide(L)'
;MNEYKYSLDKSSKKFVCPKCGKRRFVRYLNQISNEYLEETFGRCDRETSCGYHNNPKQNECIAIVNIERINLIPDFIDPLLVKQSLKKYGNNNFAKFLHKNFAKDEVENCIAKYNIGTSKHWEGATVFWQINQTQKVHTGKIILFDEDTGKRVKNPFPHINWVHKKIKKDKFNLKQCLFGLHLNKTRVATTLQYHCNTIAIVESEKTAIIMSLFIPEYLWMATGSKQNLKLQLLEPIKNENIVVYPDKGEFNDWNIKVTELQRQGFKIKCSSVVENSDFETGTDLADIYFAMKKNTPKNNIAIVSSDTEKKIQRLSKINPSIISLIETFDLIDEKGNGIFCRIMEY
;
A
#
# COMPACT_ATOMS: atom_id res chain seq x y z
N MET A 1 -14.82 -18.50 6.94
CA MET A 1 -13.51 -18.90 7.51
C MET A 1 -13.80 -19.56 8.85
N ASN A 2 -13.34 -20.79 9.05
CA ASN A 2 -13.50 -21.46 10.34
C ASN A 2 -12.66 -20.70 11.38
N GLU A 3 -13.32 -20.04 12.33
CA GLU A 3 -12.63 -19.42 13.44
C GLU A 3 -12.31 -20.51 14.47
N TYR A 4 -11.03 -20.72 14.70
CA TYR A 4 -10.54 -21.72 15.65
C TYR A 4 -10.72 -21.21 17.10
N LYS A 5 -11.15 -22.09 18.00
CA LYS A 5 -11.27 -21.83 19.45
C LYS A 5 -9.99 -21.25 20.05
N TYR A 6 -8.84 -21.65 19.52
CA TYR A 6 -7.53 -21.23 19.95
C TYR A 6 -6.77 -20.58 18.81
N SER A 7 -6.16 -19.42 19.03
CA SER A 7 -5.26 -18.76 18.07
C SER A 7 -4.01 -18.25 18.75
N LEU A 8 -2.92 -18.14 17.99
CA LEU A 8 -1.71 -17.48 18.48
C LEU A 8 -2.02 -16.01 18.80
N ASP A 9 -1.45 -15.52 19.92
CA ASP A 9 -1.56 -14.12 20.32
C ASP A 9 -1.06 -13.21 19.19
N LYS A 10 -1.91 -12.31 18.74
CA LYS A 10 -1.61 -11.35 17.66
C LYS A 10 -0.92 -10.07 18.19
N SER A 11 -0.78 -9.94 19.52
CA SER A 11 -0.03 -8.84 20.12
C SER A 11 1.48 -9.04 19.91
N SER A 12 2.28 -8.02 20.19
CA SER A 12 3.74 -8.13 20.13
C SER A 12 4.36 -8.78 21.37
N LYS A 13 3.54 -9.30 22.31
CA LYS A 13 4.00 -9.90 23.56
C LYS A 13 4.73 -11.21 23.29
N LYS A 14 5.92 -11.37 23.86
CA LYS A 14 6.76 -12.58 23.71
C LYS A 14 7.06 -13.19 25.06
N PHE A 15 7.01 -14.51 25.10
CA PHE A 15 7.30 -15.34 26.27
C PHE A 15 8.62 -16.10 26.08
N VAL A 16 9.08 -16.74 27.13
CA VAL A 16 10.26 -17.62 27.07
C VAL A 16 9.86 -18.94 26.40
N CYS A 17 10.62 -19.34 25.39
CA CYS A 17 10.36 -20.61 24.69
C CYS A 17 10.75 -21.80 25.55
N PRO A 18 9.87 -22.78 25.78
CA PRO A 18 10.15 -23.97 26.60
C PRO A 18 11.33 -24.80 26.07
N LYS A 19 11.60 -24.78 24.75
CA LYS A 19 12.66 -25.58 24.13
C LYS A 19 14.01 -24.87 24.10
N CYS A 20 14.07 -23.59 23.71
CA CYS A 20 15.34 -22.89 23.49
C CYS A 20 15.66 -21.81 24.53
N GLY A 21 14.82 -21.58 25.53
CA GLY A 21 14.99 -20.60 26.60
C GLY A 21 14.99 -19.12 26.15
N LYS A 22 14.83 -18.84 24.86
CA LYS A 22 14.85 -17.46 24.36
C LYS A 22 13.45 -16.81 24.41
N ARG A 23 13.38 -15.51 24.69
CA ARG A 23 12.13 -14.75 24.74
C ARG A 23 11.60 -14.44 23.33
N ARG A 24 11.19 -15.49 22.60
CA ARG A 24 10.70 -15.49 21.22
C ARG A 24 9.47 -16.38 21.03
N PHE A 25 8.74 -16.68 22.11
CA PHE A 25 7.61 -17.60 22.10
C PHE A 25 6.28 -16.85 22.10
N VAL A 26 5.38 -17.22 21.20
CA VAL A 26 4.02 -16.70 21.09
C VAL A 26 3.08 -17.77 21.62
N ARG A 27 2.30 -17.46 22.66
CA ARG A 27 1.34 -18.38 23.27
C ARG A 27 0.02 -18.40 22.52
N TYR A 28 -0.72 -19.49 22.64
CA TYR A 28 -2.10 -19.56 22.22
C TYR A 28 -3.04 -18.88 23.22
N LEU A 29 -4.05 -18.18 22.66
CA LEU A 29 -5.17 -17.60 23.38
C LEU A 29 -6.45 -18.38 23.09
N ASN A 30 -7.26 -18.60 24.08
CA ASN A 30 -8.65 -18.97 23.91
C ASN A 30 -9.44 -17.75 23.42
N GLN A 31 -10.03 -17.85 22.24
CA GLN A 31 -10.74 -16.71 21.61
C GLN A 31 -12.07 -16.37 22.31
N ILE A 32 -12.58 -17.26 23.17
CA ILE A 32 -13.83 -17.05 23.93
C ILE A 32 -13.53 -16.33 25.25
N SER A 33 -12.60 -16.87 26.07
CA SER A 33 -12.28 -16.31 27.38
C SER A 33 -11.21 -15.22 27.33
N ASN A 34 -10.51 -15.08 26.20
CA ASN A 34 -9.36 -14.17 26.00
C ASN A 34 -8.21 -14.44 26.99
N GLU A 35 -8.09 -15.67 27.47
CA GLU A 35 -7.05 -16.13 28.39
C GLU A 35 -5.99 -16.95 27.64
N TYR A 36 -4.73 -16.87 28.11
CA TYR A 36 -3.69 -17.73 27.59
C TYR A 36 -3.89 -19.19 28.02
N LEU A 37 -3.67 -20.11 27.09
CA LEU A 37 -3.53 -21.53 27.43
C LEU A 37 -2.28 -21.74 28.31
N GLU A 38 -2.07 -22.99 28.72
CA GLU A 38 -0.86 -23.37 29.47
C GLU A 38 0.42 -22.89 28.78
N GLU A 39 1.48 -22.71 29.54
CA GLU A 39 2.72 -22.09 29.09
C GLU A 39 3.47 -22.87 27.99
N THR A 40 3.10 -24.12 27.78
CA THR A 40 3.66 -25.00 26.75
C THR A 40 2.99 -24.83 25.38
N PHE A 41 1.75 -24.31 25.31
CA PHE A 41 1.03 -24.13 24.05
C PHE A 41 1.41 -22.82 23.35
N GLY A 42 2.07 -22.94 22.19
CA GLY A 42 2.52 -21.79 21.43
C GLY A 42 3.54 -22.15 20.36
N ARG A 43 4.05 -21.12 19.70
CA ARG A 43 5.05 -21.24 18.63
C ARG A 43 6.25 -20.32 18.90
N CYS A 44 7.43 -20.84 18.71
CA CYS A 44 8.66 -20.04 18.75
C CYS A 44 8.87 -19.35 17.39
N ASP A 45 9.13 -18.04 17.38
CA ASP A 45 9.41 -17.28 16.15
C ASP A 45 10.72 -17.69 15.46
N ARG A 46 11.52 -18.51 16.10
CA ARG A 46 12.74 -19.09 15.55
C ARG A 46 12.41 -20.43 14.83
N GLU A 47 11.58 -20.34 13.81
CA GLU A 47 11.03 -21.51 13.11
C GLU A 47 12.12 -22.45 12.56
N THR A 48 13.13 -21.88 11.91
CA THR A 48 14.23 -22.65 11.30
C THR A 48 15.24 -23.19 12.29
N SER A 49 15.50 -22.49 13.41
CA SER A 49 16.58 -22.81 14.35
C SER A 49 16.12 -23.45 15.66
N CYS A 50 14.84 -23.31 16.01
CA CYS A 50 14.22 -23.92 17.19
C CYS A 50 13.12 -24.89 16.84
N GLY A 51 12.21 -24.49 15.93
CA GLY A 51 11.12 -25.29 15.43
C GLY A 51 10.06 -25.70 16.48
N TYR A 52 10.09 -25.08 17.69
CA TYR A 52 9.12 -25.45 18.72
C TYR A 52 7.75 -24.91 18.38
N HIS A 53 6.80 -25.79 18.16
CA HIS A 53 5.38 -25.47 17.96
C HIS A 53 4.54 -26.55 18.65
N ASN A 54 3.90 -26.21 19.75
CA ASN A 54 2.94 -27.06 20.44
C ASN A 54 1.54 -26.51 20.19
N ASN A 55 0.78 -27.21 19.34
CA ASN A 55 -0.55 -26.80 18.90
C ASN A 55 -1.62 -27.45 19.81
N PRO A 56 -2.55 -26.71 20.38
CA PRO A 56 -3.66 -27.31 21.11
C PRO A 56 -4.48 -28.17 20.15
N LYS A 57 -4.72 -29.44 20.51
CA LYS A 57 -5.51 -30.37 19.68
C LYS A 57 -6.92 -29.78 19.52
N GLN A 58 -7.32 -29.55 18.28
CA GLN A 58 -8.60 -28.95 17.91
C GLN A 58 -9.71 -30.03 17.83
N ASN A 59 -9.92 -30.83 18.86
CA ASN A 59 -10.94 -31.88 18.81
C ASN A 59 -12.36 -31.39 19.18
N GLU A 60 -12.56 -30.07 19.30
CA GLU A 60 -13.90 -29.50 19.46
C GLU A 60 -14.11 -28.46 18.36
N CYS A 61 -14.73 -28.86 17.26
CA CYS A 61 -15.47 -27.92 16.42
C CYS A 61 -16.51 -27.28 17.32
N ILE A 62 -16.30 -26.05 17.74
CA ILE A 62 -17.38 -25.27 18.33
C ILE A 62 -18.44 -25.15 17.26
N ALA A 63 -19.62 -25.77 17.50
CA ALA A 63 -20.81 -25.37 16.79
C ALA A 63 -20.79 -23.85 16.77
N ILE A 64 -20.95 -23.27 15.58
CA ILE A 64 -20.94 -21.84 15.34
C ILE A 64 -21.91 -21.22 16.34
N VAL A 65 -21.42 -20.85 17.52
CA VAL A 65 -22.07 -19.79 18.26
C VAL A 65 -21.88 -18.60 17.34
N ASN A 66 -22.98 -18.15 16.74
CA ASN A 66 -23.05 -16.83 16.12
C ASN A 66 -22.66 -15.85 17.21
N ILE A 67 -21.36 -15.67 17.41
CA ILE A 67 -20.87 -14.44 18.01
C ILE A 67 -21.32 -13.43 16.97
N GLU A 68 -22.46 -12.77 17.24
CA GLU A 68 -22.81 -11.56 16.53
C GLU A 68 -21.51 -10.80 16.45
N ARG A 69 -20.98 -10.66 15.24
CA ARG A 69 -19.86 -9.76 15.00
C ARG A 69 -20.39 -8.45 15.51
N ILE A 70 -20.03 -8.10 16.74
CA ILE A 70 -20.27 -6.77 17.23
C ILE A 70 -19.59 -5.92 16.18
N ASN A 71 -20.41 -5.37 15.27
CA ASN A 71 -19.94 -4.43 14.26
C ASN A 71 -19.53 -3.18 15.05
N LEU A 72 -18.35 -3.28 15.64
CA LEU A 72 -17.77 -2.17 16.39
C LEU A 72 -17.70 -0.99 15.44
N ILE A 73 -18.48 0.04 15.74
CA ILE A 73 -18.45 1.28 14.94
C ILE A 73 -17.00 1.76 14.91
N PRO A 74 -16.41 1.95 13.71
CA PRO A 74 -15.04 2.41 13.62
C PRO A 74 -14.88 3.80 14.24
N ASP A 75 -13.80 3.99 14.98
CA ASP A 75 -13.40 5.31 15.43
C ASP A 75 -12.70 6.08 14.30
N PHE A 76 -12.88 7.39 14.34
CA PHE A 76 -12.24 8.29 13.38
C PHE A 76 -11.42 9.34 14.15
N ILE A 77 -10.36 9.78 13.49
CA ILE A 77 -9.50 10.86 13.98
C ILE A 77 -10.13 12.20 13.58
N ASP A 78 -10.03 13.20 14.47
CA ASP A 78 -10.48 14.56 14.18
C ASP A 78 -9.72 15.11 12.95
N PRO A 79 -10.43 15.55 11.87
CA PRO A 79 -9.81 16.14 10.70
C PRO A 79 -8.95 17.37 10.99
N LEU A 80 -9.13 18.03 12.13
CA LEU A 80 -8.29 19.14 12.57
C LEU A 80 -6.82 18.72 12.70
N LEU A 81 -6.53 17.48 13.12
CA LEU A 81 -5.17 16.95 13.21
C LEU A 81 -4.51 16.84 11.84
N VAL A 82 -5.27 16.48 10.80
CA VAL A 82 -4.79 16.51 9.42
C VAL A 82 -4.37 17.94 9.07
N LYS A 83 -5.29 18.90 9.19
CA LYS A 83 -5.04 20.32 8.87
C LYS A 83 -3.83 20.89 9.62
N GLN A 84 -3.68 20.55 10.90
CA GLN A 84 -2.55 20.99 11.73
C GLN A 84 -1.21 20.41 11.27
N SER A 85 -1.20 19.25 10.61
CA SER A 85 0.00 18.61 10.09
C SER A 85 0.44 19.15 8.73
N LEU A 86 -0.46 19.80 7.95
CA LEU A 86 -0.19 20.33 6.61
C LEU A 86 0.63 21.62 6.64
N LYS A 87 1.81 21.57 7.24
CA LYS A 87 2.73 22.70 7.39
C LYS A 87 4.15 22.23 7.69
N LYS A 88 5.09 23.19 7.70
CA LYS A 88 6.51 22.97 8.05
C LYS A 88 7.21 21.95 7.15
N TYR A 89 6.93 21.99 5.86
CA TYR A 89 7.53 21.07 4.89
C TYR A 89 9.05 21.25 4.75
N GLY A 90 9.59 22.43 5.08
CA GLY A 90 11.05 22.63 5.19
C GLY A 90 11.72 21.75 6.25
N ASN A 91 10.96 21.22 7.23
CA ASN A 91 11.44 20.28 8.24
C ASN A 91 10.98 18.84 7.97
N ASN A 92 10.37 18.56 6.81
CA ASN A 92 9.89 17.21 6.46
C ASN A 92 10.89 16.55 5.51
N ASN A 93 11.56 15.51 5.97
CA ASN A 93 12.62 14.85 5.20
C ASN A 93 12.12 14.26 3.88
N PHE A 94 10.91 13.68 3.87
CA PHE A 94 10.35 13.15 2.64
C PHE A 94 9.99 14.25 1.64
N ALA A 95 9.45 15.38 2.12
CA ALA A 95 9.21 16.54 1.26
C ALA A 95 10.52 17.10 0.68
N LYS A 96 11.58 17.20 1.48
CA LYS A 96 12.92 17.60 1.02
C LYS A 96 13.44 16.63 -0.07
N PHE A 97 13.32 15.32 0.17
CA PHE A 97 13.69 14.31 -0.82
C PHE A 97 12.93 14.49 -2.13
N LEU A 98 11.61 14.72 -2.09
CA LEU A 98 10.83 14.97 -3.30
C LEU A 98 11.30 16.22 -4.04
N HIS A 99 11.53 17.34 -3.35
CA HIS A 99 12.03 18.59 -3.95
C HIS A 99 13.43 18.47 -4.57
N LYS A 100 14.28 17.54 -4.08
CA LYS A 100 15.57 17.23 -4.71
C LYS A 100 15.43 16.51 -6.04
N ASN A 101 14.31 15.81 -6.27
CA ASN A 101 14.13 14.89 -7.39
C ASN A 101 13.09 15.33 -8.43
N PHE A 102 12.16 16.24 -8.10
CA PHE A 102 11.04 16.65 -8.93
C PHE A 102 10.89 18.19 -8.92
N ALA A 103 10.14 18.72 -9.89
CA ALA A 103 9.86 20.14 -9.95
C ALA A 103 9.04 20.60 -8.73
N LYS A 104 9.33 21.82 -8.28
CA LYS A 104 8.73 22.37 -7.04
C LYS A 104 7.21 22.35 -7.08
N ASP A 105 6.63 22.84 -8.16
CA ASP A 105 5.17 22.96 -8.28
C ASP A 105 4.47 21.58 -8.33
N GLU A 106 5.11 20.60 -8.97
CA GLU A 106 4.61 19.21 -9.00
C GLU A 106 4.59 18.61 -7.60
N VAL A 107 5.66 18.81 -6.82
CA VAL A 107 5.78 18.32 -5.44
C VAL A 107 4.75 19.00 -4.53
N GLU A 108 4.61 20.31 -4.61
CA GLU A 108 3.64 21.06 -3.80
C GLU A 108 2.20 20.63 -4.09
N ASN A 109 1.85 20.48 -5.37
CA ASN A 109 0.55 19.97 -5.81
C ASN A 109 0.31 18.52 -5.32
N CYS A 110 1.31 17.65 -5.43
CA CYS A 110 1.23 16.27 -4.96
C CYS A 110 1.04 16.18 -3.44
N ILE A 111 1.83 16.93 -2.67
CA ILE A 111 1.73 17.02 -1.20
C ILE A 111 0.33 17.49 -0.79
N ALA A 112 -0.19 18.54 -1.43
CA ALA A 112 -1.53 19.06 -1.16
C ALA A 112 -2.61 18.05 -1.54
N LYS A 113 -2.52 17.44 -2.73
CA LYS A 113 -3.47 16.44 -3.25
C LYS A 113 -3.62 15.25 -2.28
N TYR A 114 -2.51 14.70 -1.78
CA TYR A 114 -2.51 13.52 -0.92
C TYR A 114 -2.59 13.84 0.59
N ASN A 115 -2.72 15.10 0.97
CA ASN A 115 -2.72 15.56 2.37
C ASN A 115 -1.49 15.04 3.15
N ILE A 116 -0.29 15.16 2.58
CA ILE A 116 0.94 14.74 3.24
C ILE A 116 1.24 15.67 4.41
N GLY A 117 1.35 15.13 5.61
CA GLY A 117 1.61 15.92 6.82
C GLY A 117 3.03 15.83 7.32
N THR A 118 3.42 16.80 8.14
CA THR A 118 4.67 16.78 8.94
C THR A 118 4.34 16.41 10.38
N SER A 119 5.04 15.41 10.93
CA SER A 119 4.85 14.96 12.30
C SER A 119 5.94 15.54 13.22
N LYS A 120 5.53 15.86 14.46
CA LYS A 120 6.47 16.22 15.54
C LYS A 120 6.97 14.98 16.30
N HIS A 121 6.56 13.78 15.92
CA HIS A 121 6.89 12.54 16.65
C HIS A 121 8.39 12.22 16.59
N TRP A 122 8.98 12.40 15.42
CA TRP A 122 10.43 12.49 15.20
C TRP A 122 10.70 13.73 14.35
N GLU A 123 11.84 14.34 14.54
CA GLU A 123 12.25 15.46 13.69
C GLU A 123 12.35 14.98 12.23
N GLY A 124 11.76 15.73 11.32
CA GLY A 124 11.71 15.37 9.90
C GLY A 124 10.68 14.32 9.50
N ALA A 125 9.90 13.77 10.44
CA ALA A 125 8.95 12.69 10.13
C ALA A 125 7.75 13.17 9.32
N THR A 126 7.27 12.28 8.44
CA THR A 126 6.12 12.45 7.56
C THR A 126 4.91 11.71 8.12
N VAL A 127 3.70 12.26 7.92
CA VAL A 127 2.44 11.55 8.18
C VAL A 127 1.73 11.29 6.86
N PHE A 128 1.40 10.02 6.60
CA PHE A 128 0.53 9.59 5.52
C PHE A 128 -0.86 9.29 6.09
N TRP A 129 -1.84 10.13 5.76
CA TRP A 129 -3.19 10.01 6.29
C TRP A 129 -4.03 9.03 5.49
N GLN A 130 -4.70 8.13 6.17
CA GLN A 130 -5.73 7.26 5.60
C GLN A 130 -7.09 7.95 5.74
N ILE A 131 -7.54 8.54 4.64
CA ILE A 131 -8.80 9.29 4.54
C ILE A 131 -9.69 8.57 3.52
N ASN A 132 -10.93 8.29 3.88
CA ASN A 132 -11.86 7.61 2.97
C ASN A 132 -12.60 8.58 2.03
N GLN A 133 -13.41 8.04 1.13
CA GLN A 133 -14.20 8.79 0.16
C GLN A 133 -15.21 9.76 0.80
N THR A 134 -15.63 9.54 2.06
CA THR A 134 -16.51 10.44 2.80
C THR A 134 -15.74 11.42 3.69
N GLN A 135 -14.43 11.59 3.44
CA GLN A 135 -13.53 12.50 4.16
C GLN A 135 -13.34 12.15 5.66
N LYS A 136 -13.71 10.95 6.09
CA LYS A 136 -13.43 10.48 7.45
C LYS A 136 -11.98 10.01 7.54
N VAL A 137 -11.28 10.43 8.61
CA VAL A 137 -9.88 10.11 8.84
C VAL A 137 -9.79 8.86 9.71
N HIS A 138 -9.31 7.76 9.14
CA HIS A 138 -9.20 6.47 9.83
C HIS A 138 -7.96 6.41 10.72
N THR A 139 -6.82 6.83 10.19
CA THR A 139 -5.55 6.92 10.92
C THR A 139 -4.52 7.70 10.09
N GLY A 140 -3.31 7.85 10.63
CA GLY A 140 -2.14 8.35 9.92
C GLY A 140 -0.94 7.46 10.25
N LYS A 141 -0.15 7.12 9.24
CA LYS A 141 1.11 6.38 9.40
C LYS A 141 2.26 7.37 9.45
N ILE A 142 2.99 7.37 10.55
CA ILE A 142 4.12 8.27 10.80
C ILE A 142 5.38 7.51 10.43
N ILE A 143 6.19 8.07 9.51
CA ILE A 143 7.45 7.46 9.08
C ILE A 143 8.54 8.53 9.03
N LEU A 144 9.74 8.18 9.49
CA LEU A 144 10.94 8.97 9.29
C LEU A 144 11.72 8.44 8.09
N PHE A 145 12.01 9.32 7.15
CA PHE A 145 12.84 9.03 5.98
C PHE A 145 14.17 9.78 6.08
N ASP A 146 15.17 9.22 5.45
CA ASP A 146 16.40 9.91 5.14
C ASP A 146 16.14 10.92 4.00
N GLU A 147 16.57 12.16 4.18
CA GLU A 147 16.25 13.27 3.25
C GLU A 147 17.02 13.25 1.93
N ASP A 148 18.08 12.44 1.85
CA ASP A 148 18.91 12.32 0.66
C ASP A 148 18.50 11.12 -0.19
N THR A 149 18.26 10.00 0.46
CA THR A 149 17.97 8.73 -0.22
C THR A 149 16.48 8.42 -0.33
N GLY A 150 15.61 9.09 0.44
CA GLY A 150 14.20 8.76 0.55
C GLY A 150 13.94 7.37 1.15
N LYS A 151 14.98 6.71 1.70
CA LYS A 151 14.83 5.42 2.36
C LYS A 151 14.35 5.61 3.80
N ARG A 152 13.59 4.65 4.27
CA ARG A 152 13.10 4.63 5.66
C ARG A 152 14.25 4.46 6.65
N VAL A 153 14.32 5.32 7.67
CA VAL A 153 15.29 5.20 8.77
C VAL A 153 14.96 3.97 9.61
N LYS A 154 15.91 3.04 9.70
CA LYS A 154 15.75 1.75 10.40
C LYS A 154 16.58 1.62 11.68
N ASN A 155 17.61 2.45 11.84
CA ASN A 155 18.51 2.43 13.00
C ASN A 155 18.21 3.61 13.93
N PRO A 156 18.28 3.44 15.27
CA PRO A 156 18.52 2.19 16.02
C PRO A 156 17.31 1.24 16.04
N PHE A 157 16.15 1.69 15.55
CA PHE A 157 14.91 0.94 15.39
C PHE A 157 14.12 1.46 14.17
N PRO A 158 13.17 0.67 13.62
CA PRO A 158 12.30 1.15 12.54
C PRO A 158 11.45 2.34 13.01
N HIS A 159 11.65 3.51 12.40
CA HIS A 159 10.91 4.73 12.73
C HIS A 159 9.53 4.73 12.03
N ILE A 160 8.65 3.86 12.50
CA ILE A 160 7.24 3.76 12.06
C ILE A 160 6.34 3.83 13.29
N ASN A 161 5.35 4.69 13.25
CA ASN A 161 4.31 4.76 14.26
C ASN A 161 2.95 5.11 13.63
N TRP A 162 1.91 5.09 14.43
CA TRP A 162 0.56 5.35 14.00
C TRP A 162 -0.10 6.43 14.85
N VAL A 163 -0.83 7.35 14.22
CA VAL A 163 -1.47 8.46 14.93
C VAL A 163 -2.49 7.95 15.94
N HIS A 164 -3.32 6.95 15.61
CA HIS A 164 -4.30 6.38 16.54
C HIS A 164 -3.66 5.83 17.83
N LYS A 165 -2.40 5.37 17.80
CA LYS A 165 -1.66 4.92 18.98
C LYS A 165 -1.19 6.06 19.89
N LYS A 166 -1.22 7.30 19.37
CA LYS A 166 -0.83 8.51 20.10
C LYS A 166 -2.03 9.24 20.72
N ILE A 167 -3.23 8.91 20.26
CA ILE A 167 -4.46 9.46 20.84
C ILE A 167 -4.73 8.73 22.13
N LYS A 168 -4.90 9.49 23.22
CA LYS A 168 -5.27 8.96 24.55
C LYS A 168 -6.73 8.51 24.55
N LYS A 169 -6.99 7.35 23.95
CA LYS A 169 -8.29 6.67 23.99
C LYS A 169 -8.05 5.23 24.39
N ASP A 170 -8.66 4.76 25.46
CA ASP A 170 -8.43 3.44 26.04
C ASP A 170 -8.67 2.28 25.05
N LYS A 171 -9.64 2.43 24.15
CA LYS A 171 -9.91 1.49 23.07
C LYS A 171 -10.22 2.26 21.80
N PHE A 172 -9.28 2.30 20.85
CA PHE A 172 -9.51 2.85 19.52
C PHE A 172 -9.85 1.70 18.55
N ASN A 173 -11.09 1.71 18.06
CA ASN A 173 -11.56 0.71 17.09
C ASN A 173 -11.09 1.07 15.69
N LEU A 174 -9.90 0.60 15.31
CA LEU A 174 -9.25 0.91 14.04
C LEU A 174 -9.87 0.11 12.88
N LYS A 175 -10.37 0.83 11.88
CA LYS A 175 -10.65 0.31 10.55
C LYS A 175 -9.78 1.06 9.54
N GLN A 176 -8.78 0.41 8.95
CA GLN A 176 -7.93 1.03 7.94
C GLN A 176 -8.66 1.20 6.60
N CYS A 177 -8.22 2.17 5.79
CA CYS A 177 -8.59 2.30 4.39
C CYS A 177 -7.31 2.50 3.54
N LEU A 178 -7.43 2.40 2.21
CA LEU A 178 -6.33 2.68 1.31
C LEU A 178 -5.83 4.11 1.49
N PHE A 179 -4.52 4.28 1.48
CA PHE A 179 -3.93 5.60 1.31
C PHE A 179 -4.29 6.13 -0.08
N GLY A 180 -4.71 7.40 -0.17
CA GLY A 180 -5.17 7.99 -1.42
C GLY A 180 -6.66 7.75 -1.76
N LEU A 181 -7.41 6.98 -0.96
CA LEU A 181 -8.81 6.63 -1.25
C LEU A 181 -9.73 7.86 -1.35
N HIS A 182 -9.47 8.93 -0.61
CA HIS A 182 -10.23 10.19 -0.66
C HIS A 182 -10.22 10.85 -2.04
N LEU A 183 -9.22 10.56 -2.87
CA LEU A 183 -9.08 11.11 -4.22
C LEU A 183 -10.04 10.46 -5.23
N ASN A 184 -10.55 9.26 -4.95
CA ASN A 184 -11.48 8.60 -5.86
C ASN A 184 -12.81 9.36 -6.02
N LYS A 185 -13.26 10.07 -5.00
CA LYS A 185 -14.47 10.90 -5.06
C LYS A 185 -14.32 12.13 -5.98
N THR A 186 -13.17 12.80 -5.88
CA THR A 186 -12.85 13.98 -6.70
C THR A 186 -12.75 13.63 -8.18
N ARG A 187 -12.31 12.42 -8.49
CA ARG A 187 -12.17 11.92 -9.85
C ARG A 187 -13.52 11.80 -10.57
N VAL A 188 -14.56 11.33 -9.89
CA VAL A 188 -15.91 11.21 -10.47
C VAL A 188 -16.48 12.60 -10.84
N ALA A 189 -16.10 13.65 -10.11
CA ALA A 189 -16.55 15.01 -10.36
C ALA A 189 -15.75 15.75 -11.45
N THR A 190 -14.54 15.28 -11.79
CA THR A 190 -13.61 15.95 -12.73
C THR A 190 -13.24 15.08 -13.94
N THR A 191 -14.16 14.25 -14.40
CA THR A 191 -13.97 13.26 -15.49
C THR A 191 -13.37 13.85 -16.80
N LEU A 192 -13.27 15.16 -16.92
CA LEU A 192 -12.69 15.84 -18.07
C LEU A 192 -11.16 16.03 -18.00
N GLN A 193 -10.51 15.76 -16.86
CA GLN A 193 -9.07 16.01 -16.68
C GLN A 193 -8.18 14.78 -16.59
N TYR A 194 -8.74 13.58 -16.36
CA TYR A 194 -7.96 12.35 -16.26
C TYR A 194 -8.18 11.47 -17.48
N HIS A 195 -7.17 11.33 -18.32
CA HIS A 195 -7.21 10.49 -19.52
C HIS A 195 -7.20 8.98 -19.24
N CYS A 196 -6.99 8.56 -18.00
CA CYS A 196 -6.97 7.15 -17.61
C CYS A 196 -7.89 6.85 -16.42
N ASN A 197 -8.76 5.85 -16.59
CA ASN A 197 -9.71 5.39 -15.56
C ASN A 197 -9.11 4.31 -14.63
N THR A 198 -7.79 4.18 -14.56
CA THR A 198 -7.11 3.12 -13.81
C THR A 198 -6.66 3.59 -12.43
N ILE A 199 -6.93 2.78 -11.43
CA ILE A 199 -6.35 2.90 -10.09
C ILE A 199 -5.14 1.98 -10.02
N ALA A 200 -3.98 2.56 -9.74
CA ALA A 200 -2.74 1.83 -9.51
C ALA A 200 -2.49 1.66 -8.00
N ILE A 201 -2.24 0.43 -7.56
CA ILE A 201 -2.02 0.12 -6.14
C ILE A 201 -0.62 -0.44 -5.94
N VAL A 202 0.09 0.13 -4.97
CA VAL A 202 1.40 -0.32 -4.50
C VAL A 202 1.35 -0.67 -3.00
N GLU A 203 2.42 -1.25 -2.46
CA GLU A 203 2.48 -1.55 -1.04
C GLU A 203 2.63 -0.28 -0.20
N SER A 204 3.59 0.57 -0.53
CA SER A 204 4.03 1.68 0.32
C SER A 204 3.42 3.01 -0.10
N GLU A 205 3.08 3.85 0.88
CA GLU A 205 2.59 5.20 0.67
C GLU A 205 3.65 6.08 -0.04
N LYS A 206 4.94 5.86 0.26
CA LYS A 206 6.07 6.52 -0.41
C LYS A 206 6.04 6.24 -1.92
N THR A 207 5.93 4.97 -2.28
CA THR A 207 5.90 4.53 -3.68
C THR A 207 4.70 5.11 -4.41
N ALA A 208 3.51 5.14 -3.80
CA ALA A 208 2.32 5.77 -4.40
C ALA A 208 2.54 7.25 -4.72
N ILE A 209 3.16 8.01 -3.81
CA ILE A 209 3.47 9.43 -4.01
C ILE A 209 4.49 9.64 -5.13
N ILE A 210 5.59 8.88 -5.10
CA ILE A 210 6.65 9.00 -6.10
C ILE A 210 6.10 8.63 -7.50
N MET A 211 5.32 7.55 -7.57
CA MET A 211 4.72 7.13 -8.84
C MET A 211 3.66 8.11 -9.35
N SER A 212 2.95 8.83 -8.48
CA SER A 212 2.03 9.89 -8.91
C SER A 212 2.74 11.10 -9.52
N LEU A 213 4.03 11.28 -9.25
CA LEU A 213 4.88 12.29 -9.88
C LEU A 213 5.50 11.79 -11.19
N PHE A 214 5.79 10.48 -11.30
CA PHE A 214 6.30 9.88 -12.53
C PHE A 214 5.20 9.59 -13.56
N ILE A 215 4.04 9.11 -13.11
CA ILE A 215 2.89 8.72 -13.95
C ILE A 215 1.63 9.35 -13.35
N PRO A 216 1.39 10.65 -13.59
CA PRO A 216 0.26 11.39 -13.03
C PRO A 216 -1.11 10.96 -13.61
N GLU A 217 -1.14 10.22 -14.72
CA GLU A 217 -2.33 9.73 -15.39
C GLU A 217 -3.10 8.71 -14.55
N TYR A 218 -2.42 7.94 -13.71
CA TYR A 218 -3.04 6.98 -12.81
C TYR A 218 -3.41 7.61 -11.46
N LEU A 219 -4.45 7.07 -10.86
CA LEU A 219 -4.73 7.34 -9.46
C LEU A 219 -3.97 6.35 -8.58
N TRP A 220 -2.86 6.80 -8.02
CA TRP A 220 -2.02 5.97 -7.17
C TRP A 220 -2.55 5.87 -5.75
N MET A 221 -2.64 4.62 -5.24
CA MET A 221 -3.04 4.30 -3.88
C MET A 221 -2.05 3.33 -3.25
N ALA A 222 -2.07 3.22 -1.91
CA ALA A 222 -1.26 2.23 -1.23
C ALA A 222 -2.06 1.42 -0.20
N THR A 223 -1.70 0.14 -0.06
CA THR A 223 -2.25 -0.76 0.95
C THR A 223 -1.64 -0.52 2.34
N GLY A 224 -0.45 0.08 2.40
CA GLY A 224 0.34 0.31 3.61
C GLY A 224 1.07 -0.93 4.15
N SER A 225 0.81 -2.11 3.60
CA SER A 225 1.57 -3.35 3.81
C SER A 225 1.15 -4.44 2.82
N LYS A 226 2.05 -5.40 2.54
CA LYS A 226 1.79 -6.52 1.62
C LYS A 226 0.58 -7.39 2.00
N GLN A 227 0.26 -7.49 3.28
CA GLN A 227 -0.86 -8.30 3.77
C GLN A 227 -2.21 -7.60 3.64
N ASN A 228 -2.21 -6.30 3.36
CA ASN A 228 -3.43 -5.50 3.28
C ASN A 228 -4.10 -5.52 1.90
N LEU A 229 -3.55 -6.22 0.91
CA LEU A 229 -4.28 -6.50 -0.32
C LEU A 229 -5.38 -7.53 0.00
N LYS A 230 -6.59 -7.05 0.34
CA LYS A 230 -7.72 -7.87 0.80
C LYS A 230 -9.05 -7.19 0.50
N LEU A 231 -10.11 -8.02 0.38
CA LEU A 231 -11.46 -7.59 0.04
C LEU A 231 -11.92 -6.33 0.79
N GLN A 232 -11.84 -6.36 2.13
CA GLN A 232 -12.39 -5.27 2.96
C GLN A 232 -11.72 -3.91 2.69
N LEU A 233 -10.45 -3.91 2.26
CA LEU A 233 -9.73 -2.68 1.95
C LEU A 233 -10.07 -2.15 0.56
N LEU A 234 -10.31 -3.06 -0.40
CA LEU A 234 -10.55 -2.75 -1.81
C LEU A 234 -12.02 -2.57 -2.16
N GLU A 235 -12.95 -3.02 -1.30
CA GLU A 235 -14.40 -2.91 -1.54
C GLU A 235 -14.86 -1.53 -2.00
N PRO A 236 -14.34 -0.40 -1.46
CA PRO A 236 -14.75 0.94 -1.91
C PRO A 236 -14.42 1.27 -3.37
N ILE A 237 -13.52 0.50 -4.00
CA ILE A 237 -13.07 0.70 -5.40
C ILE A 237 -13.37 -0.52 -6.29
N LYS A 238 -14.28 -1.40 -5.87
CA LYS A 238 -14.58 -2.67 -6.55
C LYS A 238 -14.94 -2.50 -8.03
N ASN A 239 -15.65 -1.44 -8.37
CA ASN A 239 -16.15 -1.20 -9.73
C ASN A 239 -15.12 -0.52 -10.65
N GLU A 240 -13.97 -0.13 -10.09
CA GLU A 240 -12.91 0.57 -10.82
C GLU A 240 -11.98 -0.43 -11.54
N ASN A 241 -11.28 0.04 -12.56
CA ASN A 241 -10.19 -0.70 -13.17
C ASN A 241 -8.95 -0.59 -12.27
N ILE A 242 -8.44 -1.71 -11.78
CA ILE A 242 -7.37 -1.74 -10.79
C ILE A 242 -6.17 -2.49 -11.36
N VAL A 243 -4.98 -1.91 -11.23
CA VAL A 243 -3.70 -2.60 -11.46
C VAL A 243 -2.88 -2.55 -10.17
N VAL A 244 -2.40 -3.69 -9.71
CA VAL A 244 -1.53 -3.75 -8.53
C VAL A 244 -0.09 -4.03 -8.94
N TYR A 245 0.84 -3.35 -8.28
CA TYR A 245 2.29 -3.45 -8.50
C TYR A 245 2.95 -3.93 -7.21
N PRO A 246 3.13 -5.25 -7.04
CA PRO A 246 3.85 -5.79 -5.89
C PRO A 246 5.34 -5.43 -5.96
N ASP A 247 5.97 -5.33 -4.80
CA ASP A 247 7.42 -5.26 -4.70
C ASP A 247 8.03 -6.58 -5.22
N LYS A 248 9.27 -6.53 -5.71
CA LYS A 248 9.95 -7.72 -6.27
C LYS A 248 10.06 -8.84 -5.25
N GLY A 249 9.64 -10.05 -5.67
CA GLY A 249 9.53 -11.25 -4.84
C GLY A 249 8.16 -11.43 -4.19
N GLU A 250 7.22 -10.48 -4.34
CA GLU A 250 5.87 -10.57 -3.78
C GLU A 250 4.79 -10.83 -4.86
N PHE A 251 5.20 -10.96 -6.14
CA PHE A 251 4.26 -11.13 -7.27
C PHE A 251 3.35 -12.35 -7.09
N ASN A 252 3.90 -13.51 -6.73
CA ASN A 252 3.11 -14.73 -6.60
C ASN A 252 2.05 -14.61 -5.50
N ASP A 253 2.41 -14.07 -4.34
CA ASP A 253 1.49 -13.88 -3.22
C ASP A 253 0.36 -12.89 -3.57
N TRP A 254 0.70 -11.81 -4.28
CA TRP A 254 -0.29 -10.83 -4.70
C TRP A 254 -1.17 -11.36 -5.83
N ASN A 255 -0.61 -12.10 -6.79
CA ASN A 255 -1.35 -12.67 -7.91
C ASN A 255 -2.39 -13.70 -7.46
N ILE A 256 -2.09 -14.50 -6.42
CA ILE A 256 -3.07 -15.42 -5.80
C ILE A 256 -4.25 -14.60 -5.23
N LYS A 257 -3.97 -13.51 -4.48
CA LYS A 257 -5.01 -12.64 -3.92
C LYS A 257 -5.82 -11.93 -5.01
N VAL A 258 -5.15 -11.48 -6.08
CA VAL A 258 -5.79 -10.87 -7.25
C VAL A 258 -6.76 -11.86 -7.89
N THR A 259 -6.35 -13.10 -8.11
CA THR A 259 -7.23 -14.15 -8.65
C THR A 259 -8.46 -14.38 -7.78
N GLU A 260 -8.30 -14.36 -6.45
CA GLU A 260 -9.42 -14.48 -5.52
C GLU A 260 -10.37 -13.26 -5.60
N LEU A 261 -9.82 -12.05 -5.70
CA LEU A 261 -10.60 -10.82 -5.86
C LEU A 261 -11.34 -10.77 -7.21
N GLN A 262 -10.72 -11.25 -8.29
CA GLN A 262 -11.37 -11.38 -9.60
C GLN A 262 -12.60 -12.30 -9.53
N ARG A 263 -12.50 -13.43 -8.84
CA ARG A 263 -13.66 -14.33 -8.59
C ARG A 263 -14.78 -13.65 -7.80
N GLN A 264 -14.45 -12.61 -7.03
CA GLN A 264 -15.42 -11.80 -6.29
C GLN A 264 -15.93 -10.59 -7.10
N GLY A 265 -15.60 -10.50 -8.40
CA GLY A 265 -16.11 -9.51 -9.34
C GLY A 265 -15.31 -8.21 -9.41
N PHE A 266 -14.05 -8.18 -8.93
CA PHE A 266 -13.17 -7.03 -9.13
C PHE A 266 -12.56 -7.03 -10.53
N LYS A 267 -12.47 -5.83 -11.13
CA LYS A 267 -11.71 -5.60 -12.36
C LYS A 267 -10.25 -5.28 -12.01
N ILE A 268 -9.50 -6.28 -11.61
CA ILE A 268 -8.15 -6.13 -11.06
C ILE A 268 -7.14 -7.02 -11.80
N LYS A 269 -5.94 -6.48 -12.05
CA LYS A 269 -4.81 -7.21 -12.65
C LYS A 269 -3.57 -7.07 -11.75
N CYS A 270 -2.69 -8.08 -11.75
CA CYS A 270 -1.38 -8.01 -11.09
C CYS A 270 -0.31 -7.78 -12.15
N SER A 271 0.45 -6.70 -12.02
CA SER A 271 1.56 -6.40 -12.93
C SER A 271 2.80 -7.19 -12.53
N SER A 272 3.46 -7.81 -13.50
CA SER A 272 4.74 -8.51 -13.33
C SER A 272 5.97 -7.63 -13.62
N VAL A 273 5.77 -6.35 -13.93
CA VAL A 273 6.84 -5.42 -14.33
C VAL A 273 8.00 -5.38 -13.33
N VAL A 274 7.68 -5.28 -12.04
CA VAL A 274 8.70 -5.24 -10.98
C VAL A 274 9.37 -6.61 -10.82
N GLU A 275 8.60 -7.70 -10.91
CA GLU A 275 9.11 -9.07 -10.80
C GLU A 275 10.07 -9.42 -11.93
N ASN A 276 9.75 -9.02 -13.17
CA ASN A 276 10.56 -9.31 -14.36
C ASN A 276 11.77 -8.39 -14.52
N SER A 277 11.97 -7.42 -13.63
CA SER A 277 13.12 -6.51 -13.67
C SER A 277 14.41 -7.20 -13.20
N ASP A 278 15.59 -6.70 -13.58
CA ASP A 278 16.90 -7.20 -13.16
C ASP A 278 17.33 -6.69 -11.76
N PHE A 279 16.41 -6.12 -10.98
CA PHE A 279 16.69 -5.58 -9.66
C PHE A 279 16.64 -6.67 -8.58
N GLU A 280 17.12 -6.34 -7.38
CA GLU A 280 17.12 -7.26 -6.23
C GLU A 280 15.73 -7.40 -5.60
N THR A 281 15.50 -8.53 -4.92
CA THR A 281 14.28 -8.76 -4.13
C THR A 281 14.04 -7.64 -3.13
N GLY A 282 12.79 -7.18 -3.04
CA GLY A 282 12.36 -6.06 -2.20
C GLY A 282 12.50 -4.68 -2.85
N THR A 283 12.88 -4.63 -4.14
CA THR A 283 12.82 -3.40 -4.95
C THR A 283 11.36 -3.04 -5.22
N ASP A 284 10.99 -1.78 -5.06
CA ASP A 284 9.68 -1.27 -5.41
C ASP A 284 9.67 -0.57 -6.80
N LEU A 285 8.48 -0.28 -7.32
CA LEU A 285 8.33 0.34 -8.63
C LEU A 285 9.02 1.72 -8.71
N ALA A 286 9.02 2.50 -7.64
CA ALA A 286 9.68 3.82 -7.62
C ALA A 286 11.21 3.69 -7.70
N ASP A 287 11.80 2.66 -7.10
CA ASP A 287 13.24 2.41 -7.17
C ASP A 287 13.68 2.16 -8.62
N ILE A 288 12.86 1.41 -9.40
CA ILE A 288 13.10 1.15 -10.83
C ILE A 288 13.07 2.48 -11.62
N TYR A 289 12.04 3.31 -11.41
CA TYR A 289 11.92 4.60 -12.11
C TYR A 289 13.05 5.57 -11.78
N PHE A 290 13.53 5.60 -10.53
CA PHE A 290 14.70 6.38 -10.16
C PHE A 290 15.98 5.87 -10.82
N ALA A 291 16.16 4.56 -10.94
CA ALA A 291 17.31 3.99 -11.64
C ALA A 291 17.29 4.34 -13.13
N MET A 292 16.14 4.25 -13.79
CA MET A 292 15.96 4.66 -15.18
C MET A 292 16.28 6.15 -15.37
N LYS A 293 15.76 7.02 -14.48
CA LYS A 293 16.02 8.47 -14.52
C LYS A 293 17.49 8.81 -14.38
N LYS A 294 18.27 8.07 -13.58
CA LYS A 294 19.71 8.28 -13.43
C LYS A 294 20.50 7.86 -14.66
N ASN A 295 20.06 6.81 -15.35
CA ASN A 295 20.75 6.25 -16.53
C ASN A 295 20.41 6.99 -17.83
N THR A 296 19.43 7.89 -17.82
CA THR A 296 19.07 8.70 -18.97
C THR A 296 19.96 9.94 -19.00
N PRO A 297 20.75 10.22 -20.06
CA PRO A 297 21.55 11.43 -20.18
C PRO A 297 20.63 12.66 -20.07
N LYS A 298 21.12 13.73 -19.41
CA LYS A 298 20.36 14.96 -19.08
C LYS A 298 19.74 15.72 -20.26
N ASN A 299 20.01 15.31 -21.47
CA ASN A 299 19.42 15.86 -22.68
C ASN A 299 18.39 14.87 -23.23
N ASN A 300 17.14 15.25 -23.15
CA ASN A 300 15.97 14.56 -23.66
C ASN A 300 15.57 13.29 -22.87
N ILE A 301 14.74 13.46 -21.85
CA ILE A 301 13.73 12.45 -21.53
C ILE A 301 12.65 12.58 -22.61
N ALA A 302 13.01 12.26 -23.84
CA ALA A 302 12.08 11.66 -24.77
C ALA A 302 12.05 10.20 -24.34
N ILE A 303 10.99 9.78 -23.64
CA ILE A 303 10.54 8.40 -23.66
C ILE A 303 10.67 8.00 -25.12
N VAL A 304 11.55 7.03 -25.44
CA VAL A 304 11.66 6.51 -26.81
C VAL A 304 10.36 5.75 -27.03
N SER A 305 9.31 6.52 -27.31
CA SER A 305 8.01 5.97 -27.65
C SER A 305 8.21 5.18 -28.94
N SER A 306 7.76 3.93 -28.97
CA SER A 306 7.74 3.12 -30.19
C SER A 306 7.02 3.90 -31.29
N ASP A 307 7.29 3.61 -32.54
CA ASP A 307 6.57 4.28 -33.63
C ASP A 307 5.06 4.11 -33.50
N THR A 308 4.62 3.02 -32.92
CA THR A 308 3.21 2.76 -32.57
C THR A 308 2.71 3.75 -31.51
N GLU A 309 3.47 4.00 -30.45
CA GLU A 309 3.10 4.97 -29.41
C GLU A 309 3.08 6.41 -29.93
N LYS A 310 4.03 6.79 -30.79
CA LYS A 310 4.03 8.09 -31.45
C LYS A 310 2.81 8.28 -32.35
N LYS A 311 2.41 7.23 -33.06
CA LYS A 311 1.18 7.23 -33.87
C LYS A 311 -0.05 7.36 -32.99
N ILE A 312 -0.14 6.62 -31.88
CA ILE A 312 -1.24 6.68 -30.94
C ILE A 312 -1.32 8.05 -30.28
N GLN A 313 -0.21 8.62 -29.82
CA GLN A 313 -0.18 9.99 -29.28
C GLN A 313 -0.61 11.04 -30.29
N ARG A 314 -0.26 10.89 -31.56
CA ARG A 314 -0.75 11.77 -32.63
C ARG A 314 -2.25 11.61 -32.84
N LEU A 315 -2.72 10.39 -32.91
CA LEU A 315 -4.12 10.07 -33.14
C LEU A 315 -5.00 10.46 -31.93
N SER A 316 -4.52 10.30 -30.71
CA SER A 316 -5.25 10.69 -29.49
C SER A 316 -5.40 12.22 -29.36
N LYS A 317 -4.47 13.00 -29.91
CA LYS A 317 -4.63 14.47 -30.02
C LYS A 317 -5.75 14.86 -30.98
N ILE A 318 -6.00 14.06 -32.02
CA ILE A 318 -7.07 14.28 -33.00
C ILE A 318 -8.40 13.72 -32.48
N ASN A 319 -8.36 12.54 -31.90
CA ASN A 319 -9.54 11.87 -31.33
C ASN A 319 -9.19 11.16 -30.01
N PRO A 320 -9.50 11.76 -28.85
CA PRO A 320 -9.22 11.16 -27.54
C PRO A 320 -9.87 9.78 -27.31
N SER A 321 -10.96 9.47 -28.04
CA SER A 321 -11.66 8.18 -27.92
C SER A 321 -10.80 6.98 -28.40
N ILE A 322 -9.72 7.23 -29.11
CA ILE A 322 -8.78 6.16 -29.55
C ILE A 322 -8.16 5.44 -28.35
N ILE A 323 -7.86 6.16 -27.27
CA ILE A 323 -7.31 5.58 -26.05
C ILE A 323 -8.33 4.61 -25.42
N SER A 324 -9.58 5.05 -25.30
CA SER A 324 -10.68 4.21 -24.81
C SER A 324 -10.93 2.97 -25.68
N LEU A 325 -10.77 3.11 -27.00
CA LEU A 325 -10.87 1.99 -27.94
C LEU A 325 -9.77 0.95 -27.73
N ILE A 326 -8.53 1.40 -27.56
CA ILE A 326 -7.36 0.53 -27.30
C ILE A 326 -7.57 -0.24 -25.99
N GLU A 327 -8.04 0.43 -24.94
CA GLU A 327 -8.32 -0.18 -23.64
C GLU A 327 -9.51 -1.15 -23.69
N THR A 328 -10.58 -0.79 -24.41
CA THR A 328 -11.81 -1.60 -24.51
C THR A 328 -11.58 -2.90 -25.26
N PHE A 329 -10.77 -2.86 -26.33
CA PHE A 329 -10.52 -4.00 -27.21
C PHE A 329 -9.19 -4.70 -26.91
N ASP A 330 -8.45 -4.32 -25.86
CA ASP A 330 -7.16 -4.91 -25.45
C ASP A 330 -6.20 -5.05 -26.64
N LEU A 331 -6.09 -3.94 -27.43
CA LEU A 331 -5.35 -3.94 -28.67
C LEU A 331 -3.86 -4.20 -28.44
N ILE A 332 -3.27 -5.01 -29.29
CA ILE A 332 -1.86 -5.39 -29.27
C ILE A 332 -1.11 -4.79 -30.46
N ASP A 333 0.22 -4.61 -30.32
CA ASP A 333 1.08 -4.20 -31.42
C ASP A 333 1.35 -5.35 -32.41
N GLU A 334 2.04 -5.05 -33.50
CA GLU A 334 2.43 -6.01 -34.53
C GLU A 334 3.27 -7.21 -34.00
N LYS A 335 3.80 -7.09 -32.76
CA LYS A 335 4.61 -8.10 -32.08
C LYS A 335 3.82 -8.88 -31.03
N GLY A 336 2.52 -8.62 -30.90
CA GLY A 336 1.64 -9.27 -29.93
C GLY A 336 1.70 -8.71 -28.51
N ASN A 337 2.34 -7.55 -28.30
CA ASN A 337 2.39 -6.93 -26.99
C ASN A 337 1.24 -5.95 -26.81
N GLY A 338 0.62 -5.91 -25.63
CA GLY A 338 -0.41 -4.94 -25.30
C GLY A 338 0.13 -3.51 -25.41
N ILE A 339 -0.57 -2.66 -26.14
CA ILE A 339 -0.09 -1.30 -26.47
C ILE A 339 0.07 -0.45 -25.20
N PHE A 340 -0.75 -0.68 -24.16
CA PHE A 340 -0.69 0.03 -22.90
C PHE A 340 0.27 -0.57 -21.85
N CYS A 341 0.55 -1.86 -21.92
CA CYS A 341 1.60 -2.46 -21.06
C CYS A 341 2.99 -1.88 -21.36
N ARG A 342 3.26 -1.41 -22.58
CA ARG A 342 4.55 -0.84 -22.94
C ARG A 342 4.84 0.55 -22.39
N ILE A 343 3.83 1.37 -22.10
CA ILE A 343 4.04 2.67 -21.42
C ILE A 343 4.59 2.45 -20.00
N MET A 344 4.42 1.24 -19.46
CA MET A 344 4.86 0.83 -18.13
C MET A 344 6.04 -0.16 -18.12
N GLU A 345 6.47 -0.64 -19.29
CA GLU A 345 7.59 -1.59 -19.42
C GLU A 345 8.93 -0.92 -19.74
N TYR A 346 8.99 0.43 -19.65
CA TYR A 346 10.24 1.19 -19.86
C TYR A 346 10.57 2.11 -18.70
#